data_a3be90229e3f3f5c7e52e9a55025d79a
#
_entry.id   a3be90229e3f3f5c7e52e9a55025d79a
#
_cell.length_a   1.000
_cell.length_b   1.000
_cell.length_c   1.000
_cell.angle_alpha   90.00
_cell.angle_beta   90.00
_cell.angle_gamma   90.00
#
_symmetry.space_group_name_H-M   'P 1'
#
loop_
_entity.id
_entity.type
_entity.pdbx_description
1 polymer ?
#
loop_
_entity_poly.entity_id
_entity_poly.type
_entity_poly.pdbx_seq_one_letter_code
_entity_poly.pdbx_strand_id
1 'polypeptide(L)'
;MASTYHRQRLAGGALAALALTSTAFASDKCSIDTIQRYAPAGTTIIAAAPSPEPVAHCRVEGYVTTTDPGPNQVNFRLQLPDKDWAGRYFFIGMGGSAGYVPSDSQVPAGNPLLGGFAVAGTDTGRQGHMLDWDFVGESEAKALDHRDRGAHVTNVAAQQITRSYYDVDTMYRYMSGCSGGGRMSTEAIERHPEDFDGVVLGAPGDWTTILSFVYNAQQMTREPGSWLSPTKLAMLEQKVTAHCDALDGAEDGLIWDERACSYDFDQLKCADGDGADCLTGPEIKSVKAILEGPIGPDGKPIRPGWPISNMSVWSGFLGPVPPPWSPEASMENIAKSSGGYVIASTMANVYMRPGIDVLTEIDLTNQDHLDAWVAGQEKVQFGLPFSGDLRKYQDNGGKLILWNGVSDPCCLDTKMNEYYHKVAENIGSVAKTDEFAKYYRIPGMAHCGGGTGPQDAPDQMIRAMIDWVENGVEPAAIVAHRGADRAKLMFADPATGQVSGVLIPPPQGVPHDFTLCPYPQVPTFDKSMANAEGAVHDAKNWSCRLP
;
A
#
# COMPACT_ATOMS: atom_id res chain seq x y z
N MET A 1 64.88 -43.23 35.81
CA MET A 1 65.61 -43.94 34.76
C MET A 1 65.17 -43.38 33.42
N ALA A 2 66.08 -42.65 32.83
CA ALA A 2 66.57 -42.66 31.45
C ALA A 2 65.52 -42.52 30.36
N SER A 3 65.46 -41.34 29.75
CA SER A 3 66.18 -40.92 28.51
C SER A 3 65.56 -41.53 27.24
N THR A 4 65.02 -40.70 26.29
CA THR A 4 65.81 -40.22 25.15
C THR A 4 65.02 -39.24 24.28
N TYR A 5 65.71 -38.20 23.89
CA TYR A 5 65.38 -37.19 22.86
C TYR A 5 65.26 -37.79 21.44
N HIS A 6 64.36 -37.31 20.62
CA HIS A 6 64.64 -37.16 19.18
C HIS A 6 64.02 -35.92 18.60
N ARG A 7 64.84 -35.05 18.05
CA ARG A 7 64.58 -33.91 17.20
C ARG A 7 64.24 -34.39 15.78
N GLN A 8 63.22 -33.78 15.17
CA GLN A 8 63.24 -33.60 13.70
C GLN A 8 62.48 -32.34 13.31
N ARG A 9 63.10 -31.62 12.70
CA ARG A 9 63.29 -30.51 11.75
C ARG A 9 62.04 -30.00 11.07
N LEU A 10 62.01 -28.66 11.02
CA LEU A 10 61.26 -27.73 10.17
C LEU A 10 61.26 -28.16 8.69
N ALA A 11 60.07 -28.05 8.09
CA ALA A 11 59.91 -27.73 6.67
C ALA A 11 58.81 -26.66 6.53
N GLY A 12 59.21 -25.45 6.22
CA GLY A 12 58.32 -24.37 5.85
C GLY A 12 57.79 -24.61 4.45
N GLY A 13 56.53 -24.29 4.26
CA GLY A 13 55.86 -24.27 2.99
C GLY A 13 54.92 -23.09 2.96
N ALA A 14 55.32 -22.05 2.26
CA ALA A 14 54.52 -20.85 1.97
C ALA A 14 53.29 -21.21 1.13
N LEU A 15 52.09 -20.89 1.65
CA LEU A 15 50.84 -20.80 0.88
C LEU A 15 49.96 -19.73 1.54
N ALA A 16 50.30 -18.52 1.25
CA ALA A 16 49.42 -17.39 1.54
C ALA A 16 49.66 -16.31 0.48
N ALA A 17 48.92 -16.34 -0.60
CA ALA A 17 48.68 -15.18 -1.47
C ALA A 17 47.87 -15.60 -2.70
N LEU A 18 46.53 -15.72 -2.59
CA LEU A 18 45.63 -15.70 -3.74
C LEU A 18 44.18 -15.63 -3.22
N ALA A 19 43.80 -14.51 -2.60
CA ALA A 19 42.39 -14.18 -2.31
C ALA A 19 42.23 -12.67 -2.01
N LEU A 20 42.79 -11.80 -2.83
CA LEU A 20 42.68 -10.35 -2.66
C LEU A 20 42.45 -9.58 -3.98
N THR A 21 41.89 -10.19 -5.03
CA THR A 21 41.72 -9.49 -6.30
C THR A 21 40.27 -9.33 -6.76
N SER A 22 39.27 -9.84 -6.05
CA SER A 22 37.87 -9.69 -6.45
C SER A 22 37.09 -8.54 -5.76
N THR A 23 37.61 -7.99 -4.67
CA THR A 23 36.95 -6.89 -3.94
C THR A 23 37.31 -5.51 -4.45
N ALA A 24 38.41 -5.33 -5.18
CA ALA A 24 38.84 -4.01 -5.69
C ALA A 24 38.02 -3.52 -6.90
N PHE A 25 37.53 -4.42 -7.75
CA PHE A 25 36.75 -4.02 -8.94
C PHE A 25 35.32 -3.60 -8.64
N ALA A 26 34.70 -4.12 -7.59
CA ALA A 26 33.36 -3.68 -7.16
C ALA A 26 33.40 -2.29 -6.49
N SER A 27 34.51 -1.94 -5.83
CA SER A 27 34.67 -0.65 -5.13
C SER A 27 34.77 0.55 -6.07
N ASP A 28 35.33 0.41 -7.26
CA ASP A 28 35.52 1.52 -8.19
C ASP A 28 34.22 1.93 -8.90
N LYS A 29 33.29 1.01 -9.15
CA LYS A 29 31.97 1.35 -9.72
C LYS A 29 31.05 2.00 -8.69
N CYS A 30 31.12 1.61 -7.43
CA CYS A 30 30.30 2.12 -6.35
C CYS A 30 31.00 3.27 -5.61
N SER A 31 31.19 4.38 -6.29
CA SER A 31 31.75 5.61 -5.73
C SER A 31 30.95 6.83 -6.19
N ILE A 32 30.97 7.91 -5.36
CA ILE A 32 30.25 9.14 -5.70
C ILE A 32 30.63 9.64 -7.08
N ASP A 33 31.95 9.72 -7.38
CA ASP A 33 32.43 10.25 -8.66
C ASP A 33 31.96 9.41 -9.86
N THR A 34 31.88 8.10 -9.71
CA THR A 34 31.43 7.21 -10.79
C THR A 34 29.94 7.32 -10.98
N ILE A 35 29.16 7.23 -9.91
CA ILE A 35 27.68 7.32 -9.98
C ILE A 35 27.24 8.71 -10.45
N GLN A 36 27.94 9.78 -10.03
CA GLN A 36 27.63 11.16 -10.49
C GLN A 36 27.79 11.29 -12.02
N ARG A 37 28.76 10.61 -12.64
CA ARG A 37 28.90 10.62 -14.11
C ARG A 37 27.77 9.89 -14.84
N TYR A 38 27.10 8.96 -14.15
CA TYR A 38 25.93 8.24 -14.69
C TYR A 38 24.63 9.02 -14.52
N ALA A 39 24.60 9.95 -13.56
CA ALA A 39 23.40 10.70 -13.22
C ALA A 39 23.08 11.77 -14.27
N PRO A 40 21.79 12.03 -14.57
CA PRO A 40 21.39 13.12 -15.44
C PRO A 40 21.65 14.49 -14.81
N ALA A 41 21.60 15.54 -15.63
CA ALA A 41 21.69 16.93 -15.17
C ALA A 41 20.61 17.23 -14.09
N GLY A 42 20.95 18.04 -13.11
CA GLY A 42 20.07 18.37 -11.97
C GLY A 42 20.06 17.35 -10.85
N THR A 43 20.78 16.22 -11.01
CA THR A 43 20.93 15.19 -9.97
C THR A 43 22.26 15.36 -9.24
N THR A 44 22.22 15.30 -7.93
CA THR A 44 23.42 15.32 -7.06
C THR A 44 23.50 14.03 -6.26
N ILE A 45 24.63 13.35 -6.32
CA ILE A 45 24.91 12.15 -5.53
C ILE A 45 25.63 12.56 -4.26
N ILE A 46 25.08 12.21 -3.10
CA ILE A 46 25.63 12.56 -1.78
C ILE A 46 26.33 11.39 -1.10
N ALA A 47 25.96 10.14 -1.46
CA ALA A 47 26.62 8.95 -0.99
C ALA A 47 26.55 7.84 -2.05
N ALA A 48 27.64 7.06 -2.15
CA ALA A 48 27.67 5.82 -2.90
C ALA A 48 28.68 4.88 -2.23
N ALA A 49 28.21 3.76 -1.69
CA ALA A 49 29.05 2.81 -0.96
C ALA A 49 28.51 1.37 -1.07
N PRO A 50 29.39 0.36 -1.07
CA PRO A 50 28.96 -1.03 -0.95
C PRO A 50 28.21 -1.27 0.36
N SER A 51 27.10 -1.99 0.30
CA SER A 51 26.30 -2.46 1.43
C SER A 51 26.19 -4.00 1.36
N PRO A 52 26.48 -4.74 2.44
CA PRO A 52 26.41 -6.20 2.41
C PRO A 52 25.00 -6.78 2.61
N GLU A 53 24.08 -6.01 3.20
CA GLU A 53 22.76 -6.46 3.62
C GLU A 53 21.64 -5.74 2.86
N PRO A 54 20.50 -6.42 2.60
CA PRO A 54 20.20 -7.85 2.81
C PRO A 54 20.91 -8.77 1.80
N VAL A 55 21.40 -8.24 0.70
CA VAL A 55 22.32 -8.83 -0.29
C VAL A 55 23.35 -7.78 -0.67
N ALA A 56 24.53 -8.21 -1.09
CA ALA A 56 25.58 -7.28 -1.49
C ALA A 56 25.13 -6.39 -2.65
N HIS A 57 25.16 -5.08 -2.45
CA HIS A 57 24.74 -4.08 -3.44
C HIS A 57 25.50 -2.76 -3.28
N CYS A 58 25.49 -1.96 -4.33
CA CYS A 58 25.88 -0.56 -4.25
C CYS A 58 24.68 0.27 -3.79
N ARG A 59 24.78 0.88 -2.61
CA ARG A 59 23.78 1.81 -2.08
C ARG A 59 24.14 3.23 -2.47
N VAL A 60 23.24 3.87 -3.20
CA VAL A 60 23.37 5.23 -3.69
C VAL A 60 22.32 6.11 -3.02
N GLU A 61 22.73 7.28 -2.54
CA GLU A 61 21.84 8.31 -2.04
C GLU A 61 22.12 9.62 -2.75
N GLY A 62 21.07 10.36 -3.05
CA GLY A 62 21.17 11.63 -3.76
C GLY A 62 19.85 12.38 -3.77
N TYR A 63 19.82 13.45 -4.51
CA TYR A 63 18.61 14.22 -4.77
C TYR A 63 18.59 14.76 -6.18
N VAL A 64 17.37 14.99 -6.67
CA VAL A 64 17.12 15.78 -7.88
C VAL A 64 16.62 17.14 -7.48
N THR A 65 17.20 18.20 -8.03
CA THR A 65 16.72 19.57 -7.83
C THR A 65 15.62 19.86 -8.84
N THR A 66 14.40 20.11 -8.35
CA THR A 66 13.26 20.54 -9.17
C THR A 66 13.16 22.06 -9.19
N THR A 67 12.69 22.60 -10.31
CA THR A 67 12.47 24.03 -10.56
C THR A 67 11.08 24.25 -11.16
N ASP A 68 10.59 25.48 -11.20
CA ASP A 68 9.35 25.88 -11.88
C ASP A 68 8.07 25.10 -11.42
N PRO A 69 7.64 25.25 -10.17
CA PRO A 69 8.16 26.05 -9.08
C PRO A 69 9.32 25.37 -8.36
N GLY A 70 10.18 26.18 -7.70
CA GLY A 70 11.35 25.68 -6.98
C GLY A 70 12.32 26.82 -6.63
N PRO A 71 13.56 26.52 -6.22
CA PRO A 71 14.13 25.18 -6.17
C PRO A 71 13.60 24.32 -5.01
N ASN A 72 13.48 23.00 -5.24
CA ASN A 72 13.23 22.03 -4.18
C ASN A 72 14.13 20.79 -4.40
N GLN A 73 14.47 20.09 -3.32
CA GLN A 73 15.27 18.87 -3.38
C GLN A 73 14.37 17.66 -3.15
N VAL A 74 14.40 16.74 -4.10
CA VAL A 74 13.70 15.47 -4.03
C VAL A 74 14.72 14.38 -3.77
N ASN A 75 14.81 13.90 -2.53
CA ASN A 75 15.77 12.89 -2.15
C ASN A 75 15.36 11.50 -2.63
N PHE A 76 16.35 10.69 -2.99
CA PHE A 76 16.15 9.31 -3.39
C PHE A 76 17.26 8.39 -2.88
N ARG A 77 16.95 7.10 -2.80
CA ARG A 77 17.89 6.00 -2.67
C ARG A 77 17.75 5.10 -3.89
N LEU A 78 18.90 4.60 -4.36
CA LEU A 78 18.98 3.57 -5.39
C LEU A 78 19.92 2.47 -4.89
N GLN A 79 19.48 1.22 -5.01
CA GLN A 79 20.20 0.04 -4.61
C GLN A 79 20.44 -0.82 -5.83
N LEU A 80 21.72 -1.11 -6.12
CA LEU A 80 22.17 -1.79 -7.32
C LEU A 80 22.84 -3.11 -6.92
N PRO A 81 22.22 -4.30 -7.10
CA PRO A 81 22.82 -5.59 -6.77
C PRO A 81 24.20 -5.76 -7.37
N ASP A 82 25.18 -6.20 -6.56
CA ASP A 82 26.55 -6.48 -7.03
C ASP A 82 26.62 -7.74 -7.90
N LYS A 83 25.71 -8.68 -7.66
CA LYS A 83 25.60 -9.96 -8.37
C LYS A 83 24.12 -10.27 -8.63
N ASP A 84 23.91 -11.15 -9.59
CA ASP A 84 22.59 -11.73 -9.89
C ASP A 84 21.49 -10.67 -10.19
N TRP A 85 21.91 -9.49 -10.72
CA TRP A 85 20.93 -8.54 -11.23
C TRP A 85 20.12 -9.16 -12.36
N ALA A 86 18.81 -9.18 -12.20
CA ALA A 86 17.89 -9.89 -13.06
C ALA A 86 17.48 -9.10 -14.33
N GLY A 87 18.14 -7.98 -14.64
CA GLY A 87 17.71 -7.09 -15.73
C GLY A 87 16.46 -6.27 -15.41
N ARG A 88 16.14 -6.13 -14.12
CA ARG A 88 14.90 -5.53 -13.61
C ARG A 88 15.18 -4.33 -12.74
N TYR A 89 14.30 -3.36 -12.84
CA TYR A 89 14.25 -2.17 -12.00
C TYR A 89 12.89 -2.09 -11.28
N PHE A 90 12.89 -1.66 -10.03
CA PHE A 90 11.70 -1.52 -9.21
C PHE A 90 11.66 -0.17 -8.51
N PHE A 91 10.54 0.55 -8.66
CA PHE A 91 10.30 1.80 -7.95
C PHE A 91 9.25 1.60 -6.86
N ILE A 92 9.58 2.07 -5.66
CA ILE A 92 8.72 1.91 -4.48
C ILE A 92 7.71 3.04 -4.41
N GLY A 93 6.42 2.71 -4.46
CA GLY A 93 5.32 3.62 -4.16
C GLY A 93 5.12 3.79 -2.66
N MET A 94 5.26 5.03 -2.15
CA MET A 94 5.24 5.35 -0.73
C MET A 94 3.84 5.62 -0.20
N GLY A 95 3.50 5.04 0.95
CA GLY A 95 2.23 5.26 1.64
C GLY A 95 2.10 6.66 2.27
N GLY A 96 0.85 7.04 2.60
CA GLY A 96 0.54 8.33 3.19
C GLY A 96 1.00 9.49 2.32
N SER A 97 1.57 10.52 2.94
CA SER A 97 2.20 11.66 2.27
C SER A 97 3.70 11.46 2.02
N ALA A 98 4.21 10.22 2.05
CA ALA A 98 5.65 9.94 1.98
C ALA A 98 6.44 10.69 3.08
N GLY A 99 7.45 11.51 2.73
CA GLY A 99 8.17 12.36 3.67
C GLY A 99 9.47 11.77 4.20
N TYR A 100 9.86 10.62 3.69
CA TYR A 100 11.14 9.97 3.95
C TYR A 100 11.50 9.05 2.78
N VAL A 101 12.79 8.82 2.59
CA VAL A 101 13.24 7.83 1.61
C VAL A 101 13.01 6.43 2.20
N PRO A 102 12.32 5.52 1.49
CA PRO A 102 11.98 4.22 2.03
C PRO A 102 13.22 3.37 2.34
N SER A 103 13.15 2.56 3.38
CA SER A 103 14.13 1.50 3.63
C SER A 103 13.89 0.32 2.68
N ASP A 104 14.82 -0.62 2.66
CA ASP A 104 14.83 -1.76 1.74
C ASP A 104 13.63 -2.70 1.88
N SER A 105 12.91 -2.63 3.00
CA SER A 105 11.79 -3.51 3.33
C SER A 105 10.41 -2.82 3.27
N GLN A 106 10.32 -1.57 2.78
CA GLN A 106 9.08 -0.79 2.85
C GLN A 106 8.22 -0.87 1.58
N VAL A 107 8.04 -2.06 1.04
CA VAL A 107 7.06 -2.32 -0.03
C VAL A 107 6.04 -3.35 0.42
N PRO A 108 4.78 -3.29 -0.06
CA PRO A 108 3.76 -4.27 0.30
C PRO A 108 4.17 -5.72 0.02
N ALA A 109 5.00 -5.95 -0.99
CA ALA A 109 5.49 -7.27 -1.40
C ALA A 109 6.86 -7.63 -0.82
N GLY A 110 7.37 -6.90 0.18
CA GLY A 110 8.69 -7.15 0.77
C GLY A 110 9.82 -6.41 0.07
N ASN A 111 11.02 -7.01 0.01
CA ASN A 111 12.21 -6.35 -0.53
C ASN A 111 12.58 -6.85 -1.93
N PRO A 112 12.31 -6.07 -3.01
CA PRO A 112 12.61 -6.48 -4.38
C PRO A 112 14.11 -6.72 -4.64
N LEU A 113 15.00 -6.14 -3.84
CA LEU A 113 16.45 -6.36 -3.93
C LEU A 113 16.81 -7.84 -3.79
N LEU A 114 16.07 -8.60 -2.94
CA LEU A 114 16.22 -10.05 -2.79
C LEU A 114 15.84 -10.82 -4.06
N GLY A 115 15.01 -10.25 -4.90
CA GLY A 115 14.64 -10.79 -6.22
C GLY A 115 15.57 -10.37 -7.36
N GLY A 116 16.72 -9.76 -7.04
CA GLY A 116 17.70 -9.30 -8.05
C GLY A 116 17.29 -8.03 -8.79
N PHE A 117 16.39 -7.22 -8.25
CA PHE A 117 16.03 -5.94 -8.84
C PHE A 117 17.01 -4.84 -8.43
N ALA A 118 17.28 -3.88 -9.31
CA ALA A 118 17.72 -2.55 -8.89
C ALA A 118 16.50 -1.83 -8.29
N VAL A 119 16.64 -1.28 -7.08
CA VAL A 119 15.49 -0.74 -6.33
C VAL A 119 15.67 0.74 -6.05
N ALA A 120 14.69 1.54 -6.37
CA ALA A 120 14.66 2.97 -6.06
C ALA A 120 13.43 3.38 -5.26
N GLY A 121 13.59 4.44 -4.48
CA GLY A 121 12.50 5.09 -3.75
C GLY A 121 12.86 6.53 -3.39
N THR A 122 11.85 7.34 -3.11
CA THR A 122 11.96 8.79 -2.92
C THR A 122 11.17 9.29 -1.73
N ASP A 123 11.57 10.43 -1.14
CA ASP A 123 10.79 11.18 -0.15
C ASP A 123 9.72 12.08 -0.78
N THR A 124 9.61 12.09 -2.12
CA THR A 124 8.69 12.93 -2.90
C THR A 124 8.91 14.45 -2.72
N GLY A 125 10.12 14.86 -2.36
CA GLY A 125 10.48 16.28 -2.23
C GLY A 125 10.05 16.94 -0.91
N ARG A 126 9.72 16.13 0.09
CA ARG A 126 9.39 16.60 1.43
C ARG A 126 10.02 15.71 2.51
N GLN A 127 10.10 16.23 3.73
CA GLN A 127 10.52 15.48 4.92
C GLN A 127 9.51 15.72 6.05
N GLY A 128 9.14 14.67 6.74
CA GLY A 128 8.16 14.73 7.84
C GLY A 128 7.39 13.41 8.01
N HIS A 129 6.41 13.43 8.89
CA HIS A 129 5.58 12.26 9.18
C HIS A 129 4.63 11.95 8.01
N MET A 130 4.42 10.66 7.71
CA MET A 130 3.60 10.19 6.59
C MET A 130 2.10 10.54 6.69
N LEU A 131 1.60 11.01 7.83
CA LEU A 131 0.22 11.48 8.00
C LEU A 131 0.10 13.00 8.10
N ASP A 132 1.18 13.72 7.77
CA ASP A 132 1.21 15.17 7.73
C ASP A 132 1.10 15.66 6.29
N TRP A 133 0.10 16.49 5.99
CA TRP A 133 -0.12 17.14 4.68
C TRP A 133 0.01 18.66 4.72
N ASP A 134 0.33 19.27 5.86
CA ASP A 134 0.41 20.74 6.00
C ASP A 134 1.39 21.37 5.00
N PHE A 135 2.46 20.64 4.62
CA PHE A 135 3.45 21.09 3.63
C PHE A 135 2.83 21.45 2.26
N VAL A 136 1.68 20.88 1.90
CA VAL A 136 0.98 21.16 0.63
C VAL A 136 0.49 22.61 0.60
N GLY A 137 0.07 23.15 1.75
CA GLY A 137 -0.32 24.56 1.90
C GLY A 137 0.87 25.51 2.06
N GLU A 138 2.06 25.00 2.45
CA GLU A 138 3.24 25.80 2.73
C GLU A 138 4.09 26.07 1.50
N SER A 139 4.16 25.13 0.54
CA SER A 139 5.08 25.21 -0.59
C SER A 139 4.50 24.58 -1.85
N GLU A 140 4.27 25.40 -2.88
CA GLU A 140 3.83 24.94 -4.20
C GLU A 140 4.80 23.93 -4.83
N ALA A 141 6.11 24.13 -4.65
CA ALA A 141 7.13 23.21 -5.15
C ALA A 141 7.02 21.83 -4.50
N LYS A 142 6.88 21.78 -3.17
CA LYS A 142 6.69 20.52 -2.44
C LYS A 142 5.35 19.84 -2.80
N ALA A 143 4.29 20.64 -2.94
CA ALA A 143 2.98 20.13 -3.36
C ALA A 143 3.05 19.46 -4.73
N LEU A 144 3.68 20.11 -5.71
CA LEU A 144 3.85 19.57 -7.05
C LEU A 144 4.77 18.34 -7.08
N ASP A 145 5.88 18.37 -6.33
CA ASP A 145 6.78 17.23 -6.23
C ASP A 145 6.10 16.03 -5.59
N HIS A 146 5.34 16.26 -4.52
CA HIS A 146 4.58 15.19 -3.86
C HIS A 146 3.45 14.65 -4.74
N ARG A 147 2.80 15.48 -5.57
CA ARG A 147 1.74 15.04 -6.47
C ARG A 147 2.24 13.97 -7.44
N ASP A 148 3.22 14.29 -8.28
CA ASP A 148 3.74 13.43 -9.34
C ASP A 148 5.20 13.71 -9.72
N ARG A 149 5.63 14.99 -9.76
CA ARG A 149 6.91 15.40 -10.32
C ARG A 149 8.10 14.76 -9.61
N GLY A 150 8.07 14.69 -8.28
CA GLY A 150 9.17 14.14 -7.47
C GLY A 150 9.40 12.65 -7.75
N ALA A 151 8.33 11.86 -7.86
CA ALA A 151 8.43 10.46 -8.22
C ALA A 151 9.01 10.30 -9.64
N HIS A 152 8.49 11.05 -10.61
CA HIS A 152 8.94 11.00 -11.99
C HIS A 152 10.44 11.36 -12.14
N VAL A 153 10.88 12.52 -11.63
CA VAL A 153 12.28 12.94 -11.82
C VAL A 153 13.28 12.03 -11.13
N THR A 154 12.95 11.49 -9.95
CA THR A 154 13.81 10.52 -9.26
C THR A 154 13.81 9.17 -9.93
N ASN A 155 12.67 8.73 -10.47
CA ASN A 155 12.56 7.53 -11.29
C ASN A 155 13.44 7.62 -12.55
N VAL A 156 13.37 8.72 -13.30
CA VAL A 156 14.19 8.95 -14.50
C VAL A 156 15.68 8.93 -14.16
N ALA A 157 16.07 9.62 -13.07
CA ALA A 157 17.46 9.64 -12.61
C ALA A 157 17.95 8.23 -12.22
N ALA A 158 17.18 7.51 -11.42
CA ALA A 158 17.53 6.17 -10.96
C ALA A 158 17.62 5.16 -12.11
N GLN A 159 16.70 5.22 -13.07
CA GLN A 159 16.74 4.39 -14.29
C GLN A 159 17.98 4.66 -15.14
N GLN A 160 18.35 5.93 -15.36
CA GLN A 160 19.54 6.28 -16.12
C GLN A 160 20.81 5.79 -15.42
N ILE A 161 20.94 5.99 -14.12
CA ILE A 161 22.06 5.49 -13.33
C ILE A 161 22.13 3.96 -13.41
N THR A 162 21.00 3.26 -13.30
CA THR A 162 20.93 1.79 -13.36
C THR A 162 21.42 1.28 -14.71
N ARG A 163 20.93 1.83 -15.85
CA ARG A 163 21.40 1.43 -17.19
C ARG A 163 22.90 1.65 -17.34
N SER A 164 23.41 2.81 -16.93
CA SER A 164 24.84 3.12 -17.02
C SER A 164 25.69 2.24 -16.12
N TYR A 165 25.21 1.88 -14.92
CA TYR A 165 25.92 1.04 -13.96
C TYR A 165 26.11 -0.39 -14.50
N TYR A 166 25.09 -0.96 -15.12
CA TYR A 166 25.14 -2.31 -15.70
C TYR A 166 25.57 -2.35 -17.18
N ASP A 167 25.78 -1.19 -17.79
CA ASP A 167 26.17 -1.06 -19.20
C ASP A 167 25.15 -1.74 -20.14
N VAL A 168 23.88 -1.36 -19.99
CA VAL A 168 22.76 -1.87 -20.79
C VAL A 168 21.89 -0.75 -21.33
N ASP A 169 21.30 -0.94 -22.50
CA ASP A 169 20.37 0.02 -23.10
C ASP A 169 18.95 -0.12 -22.54
N THR A 170 18.54 -1.34 -22.22
CA THR A 170 17.18 -1.67 -21.81
C THR A 170 17.15 -2.51 -20.52
N MET A 171 16.06 -2.40 -19.78
CA MET A 171 15.73 -3.23 -18.62
C MET A 171 14.22 -3.23 -18.44
N TYR A 172 13.67 -4.23 -17.75
CA TYR A 172 12.27 -4.21 -17.35
C TYR A 172 12.05 -3.28 -16.14
N ARG A 173 10.95 -2.48 -16.17
CA ARG A 173 10.69 -1.41 -15.23
C ARG A 173 9.35 -1.62 -14.54
N TYR A 174 9.40 -1.80 -13.23
CA TYR A 174 8.22 -2.09 -12.42
C TYR A 174 8.01 -1.04 -11.34
N MET A 175 6.75 -0.84 -10.96
CA MET A 175 6.36 -0.05 -9.80
C MET A 175 5.27 -0.78 -9.01
N SER A 176 5.33 -0.70 -7.70
CA SER A 176 4.22 -1.11 -6.85
C SER A 176 4.06 -0.18 -5.67
N GLY A 177 2.82 0.05 -5.30
CA GLY A 177 2.47 0.85 -4.13
C GLY A 177 1.03 0.65 -3.71
N CYS A 178 0.77 0.91 -2.43
CA CYS A 178 -0.57 0.86 -1.85
C CYS A 178 -0.88 2.19 -1.17
N SER A 179 -2.15 2.58 -1.05
CA SER A 179 -2.57 3.82 -0.39
C SER A 179 -2.01 5.07 -1.09
N GLY A 180 -1.23 5.88 -0.40
CA GLY A 180 -0.45 6.96 -1.01
C GLY A 180 0.44 6.48 -2.14
N GLY A 181 1.04 5.28 -2.01
CA GLY A 181 1.80 4.63 -3.08
C GLY A 181 0.93 4.16 -4.25
N GLY A 182 -0.30 3.73 -3.98
CA GLY A 182 -1.30 3.47 -5.02
C GLY A 182 -1.67 4.72 -5.78
N ARG A 183 -1.88 5.86 -5.09
CA ARG A 183 -2.07 7.17 -5.70
C ARG A 183 -0.86 7.54 -6.57
N MET A 184 0.36 7.41 -6.04
CA MET A 184 1.59 7.67 -6.79
C MET A 184 1.68 6.80 -8.06
N SER A 185 1.29 5.53 -7.98
CA SER A 185 1.24 4.60 -9.11
C SER A 185 0.20 5.04 -10.15
N THR A 186 -0.98 5.54 -9.72
CA THR A 186 -2.01 6.08 -10.62
C THR A 186 -1.51 7.33 -11.34
N GLU A 187 -0.89 8.27 -10.63
CA GLU A 187 -0.30 9.47 -11.22
C GLU A 187 0.80 9.10 -12.24
N ALA A 188 1.63 8.08 -11.95
CA ALA A 188 2.66 7.62 -12.87
C ALA A 188 2.06 7.12 -14.19
N ILE A 189 1.08 6.23 -14.17
CA ILE A 189 0.51 5.66 -15.40
C ILE A 189 -0.36 6.65 -16.20
N GLU A 190 -0.99 7.64 -15.53
CA GLU A 190 -1.80 8.65 -16.22
C GLU A 190 -0.98 9.82 -16.78
N ARG A 191 0.08 10.25 -16.06
CA ARG A 191 0.87 11.44 -16.41
C ARG A 191 2.22 11.16 -17.06
N HIS A 192 2.83 10.01 -16.72
CA HIS A 192 4.15 9.58 -17.17
C HIS A 192 4.09 8.13 -17.72
N PRO A 193 3.24 7.88 -18.73
CA PRO A 193 2.92 6.53 -19.20
C PRO A 193 4.11 5.76 -19.79
N GLU A 194 5.26 6.42 -20.00
CA GLU A 194 6.51 5.83 -20.47
C GLU A 194 7.41 5.31 -19.34
N ASP A 195 7.10 5.61 -18.06
CA ASP A 195 8.02 5.36 -16.95
C ASP A 195 8.16 3.87 -16.59
N PHE A 196 7.10 3.06 -16.76
CA PHE A 196 7.06 1.67 -16.31
C PHE A 196 6.43 0.72 -17.32
N ASP A 197 6.96 -0.51 -17.40
CA ASP A 197 6.42 -1.58 -18.23
C ASP A 197 5.31 -2.35 -17.51
N GLY A 198 5.40 -2.45 -16.16
CA GLY A 198 4.41 -3.10 -15.32
C GLY A 198 4.17 -2.38 -14.01
N VAL A 199 2.91 -2.18 -13.64
CA VAL A 199 2.50 -1.50 -12.40
C VAL A 199 1.52 -2.37 -11.62
N VAL A 200 1.81 -2.60 -10.32
CA VAL A 200 0.89 -3.25 -9.37
C VAL A 200 0.37 -2.19 -8.39
N LEU A 201 -0.86 -1.74 -8.62
CA LEU A 201 -1.48 -0.60 -7.98
C LEU A 201 -2.51 -1.05 -6.96
N GLY A 202 -2.29 -0.71 -5.69
CA GLY A 202 -3.17 -1.09 -4.59
C GLY A 202 -3.86 0.08 -3.90
N ALA A 203 -5.14 -0.05 -3.65
CA ALA A 203 -5.94 0.75 -2.73
C ALA A 203 -5.61 2.26 -2.73
N PRO A 204 -5.67 2.99 -3.87
CA PRO A 204 -5.39 4.42 -3.91
C PRO A 204 -6.45 5.20 -3.14
N GLY A 205 -6.01 6.13 -2.30
CA GLY A 205 -6.92 7.07 -1.64
C GLY A 205 -7.41 8.16 -2.59
N ASP A 206 -8.69 8.51 -2.47
CA ASP A 206 -9.30 9.66 -3.13
C ASP A 206 -9.65 10.77 -2.11
N TRP A 207 -10.08 11.93 -2.59
CA TRP A 207 -10.43 13.06 -1.73
C TRP A 207 -11.65 12.77 -0.83
N THR A 208 -12.57 11.89 -1.25
CA THR A 208 -13.74 11.53 -0.45
C THR A 208 -13.38 10.65 0.75
N THR A 209 -12.21 9.97 0.69
CA THR A 209 -11.64 9.23 1.82
C THR A 209 -11.48 10.14 3.04
N ILE A 210 -10.98 11.36 2.83
CA ILE A 210 -10.74 12.32 3.91
C ILE A 210 -12.06 12.81 4.52
N LEU A 211 -13.09 13.04 3.70
CA LEU A 211 -14.43 13.38 4.21
C LEU A 211 -15.01 12.29 5.11
N SER A 212 -14.75 11.02 4.77
CA SER A 212 -15.16 9.91 5.63
C SER A 212 -14.42 9.92 6.97
N PHE A 213 -13.15 10.31 7.00
CA PHE A 213 -12.39 10.45 8.25
C PHE A 213 -12.90 11.61 9.12
N VAL A 214 -13.23 12.76 8.51
CA VAL A 214 -13.91 13.87 9.21
C VAL A 214 -15.21 13.37 9.84
N TYR A 215 -16.08 12.78 9.02
CA TYR A 215 -17.38 12.29 9.48
C TYR A 215 -17.26 11.26 10.61
N ASN A 216 -16.41 10.25 10.44
CA ASN A 216 -16.27 9.19 11.43
C ASN A 216 -15.66 9.69 12.75
N ALA A 217 -14.70 10.63 12.70
CA ALA A 217 -14.19 11.27 13.91
C ALA A 217 -15.29 12.04 14.65
N GLN A 218 -16.18 12.74 13.93
CA GLN A 218 -17.34 13.40 14.49
C GLN A 218 -18.33 12.40 15.11
N GLN A 219 -18.56 11.24 14.44
CA GLN A 219 -19.43 10.20 15.02
C GLN A 219 -18.87 9.64 16.34
N MET A 220 -17.54 9.44 16.44
CA MET A 220 -16.89 8.94 17.66
C MET A 220 -16.93 9.95 18.82
N THR A 221 -17.09 11.23 18.53
CA THR A 221 -17.06 12.33 19.51
C THR A 221 -18.41 13.01 19.74
N ARG A 222 -19.45 12.61 19.01
CA ARG A 222 -20.76 13.29 18.95
C ARG A 222 -21.45 13.45 20.30
N GLU A 223 -21.43 12.41 21.11
CA GLU A 223 -21.99 12.38 22.47
C GLU A 223 -21.18 11.43 23.38
N PRO A 224 -21.25 11.58 24.71
CA PRO A 224 -20.58 10.62 25.59
C PRO A 224 -21.01 9.18 25.30
N GLY A 225 -20.03 8.28 25.16
CA GLY A 225 -20.25 6.87 24.86
C GLY A 225 -20.44 6.55 23.38
N SER A 226 -20.16 7.49 22.46
CA SER A 226 -20.21 7.22 21.00
C SER A 226 -18.97 6.48 20.47
N TRP A 227 -17.86 6.49 21.21
CA TRP A 227 -16.62 5.85 20.77
C TRP A 227 -16.71 4.33 20.82
N LEU A 228 -16.34 3.69 19.73
CA LEU A 228 -16.28 2.23 19.58
C LEU A 228 -14.89 1.73 20.01
N SER A 229 -14.81 1.08 21.15
CA SER A 229 -13.55 0.49 21.62
C SER A 229 -13.10 -0.68 20.75
N PRO A 230 -11.79 -1.00 20.71
CA PRO A 230 -11.29 -2.19 20.01
C PRO A 230 -11.99 -3.50 20.43
N THR A 231 -12.38 -3.61 21.72
CA THR A 231 -13.14 -4.76 22.23
C THR A 231 -14.54 -4.83 21.61
N LYS A 232 -15.23 -3.68 21.47
CA LYS A 232 -16.55 -3.61 20.82
C LYS A 232 -16.45 -3.95 19.33
N LEU A 233 -15.43 -3.43 18.65
CA LEU A 233 -15.19 -3.72 17.24
C LEU A 233 -14.90 -5.21 17.00
N ALA A 234 -14.13 -5.85 17.86
CA ALA A 234 -13.87 -7.30 17.78
C ALA A 234 -15.15 -8.12 18.04
N MET A 235 -15.98 -7.72 19.00
CA MET A 235 -17.28 -8.33 19.24
C MET A 235 -18.21 -8.20 18.03
N LEU A 236 -18.28 -7.00 17.43
CA LEU A 236 -19.06 -6.75 16.21
C LEU A 236 -18.60 -7.64 15.06
N GLU A 237 -17.30 -7.69 14.79
CA GLU A 237 -16.73 -8.57 13.77
C GLU A 237 -17.14 -10.03 13.96
N GLN A 238 -17.00 -10.55 15.19
CA GLN A 238 -17.40 -11.92 15.50
C GLN A 238 -18.88 -12.17 15.22
N LYS A 239 -19.77 -11.25 15.65
CA LYS A 239 -21.22 -11.39 15.47
C LYS A 239 -21.65 -11.30 14.02
N VAL A 240 -21.08 -10.36 13.28
CA VAL A 240 -21.37 -10.13 11.85
C VAL A 240 -20.84 -11.31 11.02
N THR A 241 -19.60 -11.76 11.26
CA THR A 241 -19.04 -12.92 10.55
C THR A 241 -19.88 -14.16 10.80
N ALA A 242 -20.23 -14.48 12.05
CA ALA A 242 -21.08 -15.63 12.37
C ALA A 242 -22.49 -15.59 11.71
N HIS A 243 -22.98 -14.41 11.35
CA HIS A 243 -24.26 -14.22 10.67
C HIS A 243 -24.14 -14.33 9.15
N CYS A 244 -23.05 -13.82 8.57
CA CYS A 244 -22.93 -13.60 7.13
C CYS A 244 -22.01 -14.60 6.41
N ASP A 245 -21.14 -15.33 7.11
CA ASP A 245 -20.13 -16.24 6.56
C ASP A 245 -20.71 -17.22 5.53
N ALA A 246 -21.80 -17.90 5.87
CA ALA A 246 -22.42 -18.88 4.99
C ALA A 246 -23.16 -18.31 3.77
N LEU A 247 -23.33 -16.97 3.67
CA LEU A 247 -24.16 -16.36 2.61
C LEU A 247 -23.53 -16.45 1.22
N ASP A 248 -22.21 -16.55 1.11
CA ASP A 248 -21.49 -16.75 -0.15
C ASP A 248 -21.34 -18.22 -0.55
N GLY A 249 -21.78 -19.15 0.33
CA GLY A 249 -21.80 -20.59 0.09
C GLY A 249 -20.60 -21.36 0.62
N ALA A 250 -19.75 -20.72 1.42
CA ALA A 250 -18.66 -21.31 2.18
C ALA A 250 -18.75 -20.85 3.65
N GLU A 251 -18.35 -21.71 4.59
CA GLU A 251 -18.19 -21.36 5.99
C GLU A 251 -16.68 -21.37 6.31
N ASP A 252 -15.99 -20.26 5.95
CA ASP A 252 -14.53 -20.16 6.02
C ASP A 252 -14.03 -19.01 6.93
N GLY A 253 -14.96 -18.35 7.61
CA GLY A 253 -14.72 -17.22 8.49
C GLY A 253 -14.53 -15.90 7.72
N LEU A 254 -15.00 -15.83 6.47
CA LEU A 254 -14.90 -14.67 5.59
C LEU A 254 -16.27 -14.21 5.10
N ILE A 255 -16.35 -12.95 4.72
CA ILE A 255 -17.49 -12.39 4.00
C ILE A 255 -16.96 -11.96 2.63
N TRP A 256 -17.14 -12.81 1.61
CA TRP A 256 -16.64 -12.59 0.26
C TRP A 256 -17.45 -11.54 -0.51
N ASP A 257 -18.78 -11.49 -0.28
CA ASP A 257 -19.66 -10.47 -0.82
C ASP A 257 -20.38 -9.72 0.30
N GLU A 258 -19.81 -8.60 0.69
CA GLU A 258 -20.36 -7.75 1.76
C GLU A 258 -21.74 -7.17 1.42
N ARG A 259 -22.08 -7.06 0.11
CA ARG A 259 -23.40 -6.58 -0.33
C ARG A 259 -24.52 -7.55 0.00
N ALA A 260 -24.20 -8.82 0.17
CA ALA A 260 -25.16 -9.84 0.60
C ALA A 260 -25.34 -9.86 2.12
N CYS A 261 -24.45 -9.22 2.89
CA CYS A 261 -24.47 -9.22 4.34
C CYS A 261 -25.30 -8.04 4.86
N SER A 262 -26.36 -8.36 5.61
CA SER A 262 -27.18 -7.38 6.33
C SER A 262 -27.30 -7.81 7.77
N TYR A 263 -26.95 -6.93 8.73
CA TYR A 263 -26.97 -7.23 10.15
C TYR A 263 -27.76 -6.19 10.92
N ASP A 264 -28.69 -6.62 11.78
CA ASP A 264 -29.45 -5.73 12.67
C ASP A 264 -28.69 -5.50 13.96
N PHE A 265 -28.02 -4.34 14.09
CA PHE A 265 -27.25 -3.96 15.27
C PHE A 265 -28.10 -3.65 16.51
N ASP A 266 -29.42 -3.39 16.35
CA ASP A 266 -30.30 -3.12 17.50
C ASP A 266 -30.47 -4.35 18.40
N GLN A 267 -30.30 -5.55 17.87
CA GLN A 267 -30.31 -6.79 18.66
C GLN A 267 -29.12 -6.90 19.64
N LEU A 268 -28.06 -6.10 19.43
CA LEU A 268 -26.91 -6.05 20.34
C LEU A 268 -27.09 -5.02 21.44
N LYS A 269 -28.25 -4.35 21.56
CA LYS A 269 -28.46 -3.29 22.56
C LYS A 269 -28.31 -3.84 23.97
N CYS A 270 -27.51 -3.17 24.80
CA CYS A 270 -27.37 -3.49 26.22
C CYS A 270 -28.71 -3.37 26.95
N ALA A 271 -29.04 -4.36 27.76
CA ALA A 271 -30.23 -4.31 28.61
C ALA A 271 -30.08 -3.28 29.73
N ASP A 272 -28.93 -3.28 30.41
CA ASP A 272 -28.60 -2.39 31.51
C ASP A 272 -27.16 -1.91 31.41
N GLY A 273 -26.97 -0.58 31.28
CA GLY A 273 -25.64 0.03 31.31
C GLY A 273 -24.79 -0.27 30.06
N ASP A 274 -23.48 -0.45 30.30
CA ASP A 274 -22.49 -0.81 29.28
C ASP A 274 -21.88 -2.18 29.59
N GLY A 275 -21.60 -2.99 28.60
CA GLY A 275 -21.04 -4.34 28.72
C GLY A 275 -20.20 -4.76 27.51
N ALA A 276 -19.26 -5.69 27.70
CA ALA A 276 -18.34 -6.12 26.65
C ALA A 276 -19.05 -6.78 25.43
N ASP A 277 -20.19 -7.44 25.67
CA ASP A 277 -20.91 -8.25 24.68
C ASP A 277 -22.14 -7.55 24.09
N CYS A 278 -22.32 -6.24 24.35
CA CYS A 278 -23.46 -5.46 23.89
C CYS A 278 -23.04 -4.05 23.46
N LEU A 279 -23.94 -3.31 22.84
CA LEU A 279 -23.74 -1.92 22.43
C LEU A 279 -24.70 -1.00 23.20
N THR A 280 -24.20 0.14 23.62
CA THR A 280 -25.03 1.25 24.10
C THR A 280 -25.78 1.92 22.95
N GLY A 281 -26.79 2.72 23.25
CA GLY A 281 -27.52 3.47 22.21
C GLY A 281 -26.61 4.39 21.37
N PRO A 282 -25.69 5.17 21.98
CA PRO A 282 -24.71 5.96 21.24
C PRO A 282 -23.79 5.12 20.32
N GLU A 283 -23.28 3.96 20.79
CA GLU A 283 -22.45 3.06 19.97
C GLU A 283 -23.20 2.49 18.78
N ILE A 284 -24.47 2.09 18.94
CA ILE A 284 -25.33 1.62 17.83
C ILE A 284 -25.47 2.69 16.75
N LYS A 285 -25.70 3.96 17.18
CA LYS A 285 -25.79 5.08 16.23
C LYS A 285 -24.47 5.28 15.49
N SER A 286 -23.33 5.13 16.16
CA SER A 286 -22.01 5.27 15.55
C SER A 286 -21.74 4.18 14.51
N VAL A 287 -21.99 2.91 14.83
CA VAL A 287 -21.85 1.80 13.89
C VAL A 287 -22.71 2.02 12.64
N LYS A 288 -24.00 2.33 12.81
CA LYS A 288 -24.93 2.56 11.71
C LYS A 288 -24.48 3.72 10.83
N ALA A 289 -24.05 4.84 11.43
CA ALA A 289 -23.58 6.01 10.69
C ALA A 289 -22.30 5.72 9.89
N ILE A 290 -21.33 4.98 10.45
CA ILE A 290 -20.10 4.59 9.74
C ILE A 290 -20.40 3.69 8.55
N LEU A 291 -21.32 2.73 8.70
CA LEU A 291 -21.75 1.84 7.62
C LEU A 291 -22.59 2.54 6.54
N GLU A 292 -23.30 3.60 6.90
CA GLU A 292 -24.04 4.44 5.95
C GLU A 292 -23.11 5.36 5.14
N GLY A 293 -22.11 5.93 5.80
CA GLY A 293 -21.15 6.87 5.23
C GLY A 293 -21.51 8.35 5.46
N PRO A 294 -20.62 9.28 5.08
CA PRO A 294 -20.82 10.71 5.28
C PRO A 294 -21.98 11.23 4.45
N ILE A 295 -22.95 11.85 5.13
CA ILE A 295 -24.15 12.41 4.52
C ILE A 295 -23.89 13.83 4.03
N GLY A 296 -24.26 14.08 2.78
CA GLY A 296 -24.13 15.38 2.13
C GLY A 296 -25.36 16.30 2.31
N PRO A 297 -25.32 17.49 1.69
CA PRO A 297 -26.39 18.50 1.78
C PRO A 297 -27.74 18.03 1.21
N ASP A 298 -27.73 17.10 0.28
CA ASP A 298 -28.94 16.52 -0.34
C ASP A 298 -29.54 15.35 0.48
N GLY A 299 -28.97 15.06 1.66
CA GLY A 299 -29.38 13.97 2.53
C GLY A 299 -28.93 12.59 2.06
N LYS A 300 -28.02 12.52 1.07
CA LYS A 300 -27.47 11.25 0.57
C LYS A 300 -26.01 11.08 0.97
N PRO A 301 -25.51 9.83 1.03
CA PRO A 301 -24.08 9.61 1.23
C PRO A 301 -23.23 10.24 0.12
N ILE A 302 -22.22 11.02 0.50
CA ILE A 302 -21.19 11.55 -0.40
C ILE A 302 -20.35 10.41 -0.98
N ARG A 303 -20.15 9.37 -0.17
CA ARG A 303 -19.51 8.10 -0.54
C ARG A 303 -20.14 6.96 0.25
N PRO A 304 -19.98 5.69 -0.19
CA PRO A 304 -20.37 4.54 0.61
C PRO A 304 -19.70 4.53 2.00
N GLY A 305 -20.39 3.94 2.97
CA GLY A 305 -19.81 3.69 4.30
C GLY A 305 -18.68 2.67 4.29
N TRP A 306 -18.14 2.42 5.47
CA TRP A 306 -17.07 1.45 5.63
C TRP A 306 -17.57 0.00 5.49
N PRO A 307 -16.66 -0.94 5.10
CA PRO A 307 -17.00 -2.34 4.98
C PRO A 307 -17.54 -2.94 6.27
N ILE A 308 -18.55 -3.81 6.17
CA ILE A 308 -19.13 -4.52 7.32
C ILE A 308 -18.27 -5.69 7.79
N SER A 309 -17.35 -6.19 6.94
CA SER A 309 -16.41 -7.25 7.30
C SER A 309 -15.19 -6.71 8.04
N ASN A 310 -14.54 -7.55 8.84
CA ASN A 310 -13.30 -7.20 9.55
C ASN A 310 -13.39 -5.88 10.34
N MET A 311 -14.48 -5.65 11.06
CA MET A 311 -14.73 -4.37 11.75
C MET A 311 -13.66 -4.02 12.80
N SER A 312 -12.90 -5.01 13.30
CA SER A 312 -11.79 -4.78 14.24
C SER A 312 -10.68 -3.89 13.66
N VAL A 313 -10.48 -3.92 12.33
CA VAL A 313 -9.46 -3.09 11.67
C VAL A 313 -9.82 -1.61 11.63
N TRP A 314 -11.08 -1.24 11.87
CA TRP A 314 -11.52 0.14 11.96
C TRP A 314 -10.81 0.92 13.07
N SER A 315 -10.35 0.22 14.13
CA SER A 315 -9.72 0.83 15.30
C SER A 315 -8.52 1.71 14.95
N GLY A 316 -7.76 1.38 13.91
CA GLY A 316 -6.62 2.18 13.45
C GLY A 316 -7.01 3.58 12.96
N PHE A 317 -8.17 3.70 12.35
CA PHE A 317 -8.70 4.97 11.84
C PHE A 317 -9.71 5.64 12.79
N LEU A 318 -10.45 4.86 13.61
CA LEU A 318 -11.39 5.42 14.60
C LEU A 318 -10.73 5.82 15.92
N GLY A 319 -9.50 5.33 16.18
CA GLY A 319 -8.74 5.54 17.41
C GLY A 319 -8.78 4.35 18.36
N PRO A 320 -7.61 3.78 18.69
CA PRO A 320 -7.48 2.66 19.63
C PRO A 320 -7.76 3.04 21.07
N VAL A 321 -7.84 4.35 21.37
CA VAL A 321 -8.14 4.93 22.68
C VAL A 321 -9.30 5.93 22.57
N PRO A 322 -10.05 6.17 23.65
CA PRO A 322 -11.15 7.13 23.62
C PRO A 322 -10.67 8.56 23.40
N PRO A 323 -11.51 9.43 22.78
CA PRO A 323 -11.22 10.87 22.70
C PRO A 323 -11.16 11.52 24.11
N PRO A 324 -10.53 12.70 24.28
CA PRO A 324 -10.07 13.60 23.22
C PRO A 324 -8.74 13.18 22.59
N TRP A 325 -8.62 13.40 21.29
CA TRP A 325 -7.43 13.08 20.50
C TRP A 325 -6.63 14.33 20.16
N SER A 326 -5.32 14.16 19.89
CA SER A 326 -4.46 15.20 19.33
C SER A 326 -4.42 15.09 17.80
N PRO A 327 -4.47 16.21 17.04
CA PRO A 327 -4.33 16.22 15.60
C PRO A 327 -2.87 16.12 15.13
N GLU A 328 -1.88 16.06 16.04
CA GLU A 328 -0.47 16.03 15.72
C GLU A 328 -0.07 14.77 14.97
N ALA A 329 0.58 14.93 13.81
CA ALA A 329 1.10 13.83 13.01
C ALA A 329 2.47 13.37 13.51
N SER A 330 2.48 12.48 14.50
CA SER A 330 3.70 11.85 15.03
C SER A 330 3.48 10.37 15.36
N MET A 331 4.54 9.57 15.34
CA MET A 331 4.46 8.14 15.70
C MET A 331 4.00 7.94 17.15
N GLU A 332 4.38 8.82 18.07
CA GLU A 332 3.95 8.75 19.46
C GLU A 332 2.44 9.03 19.59
N ASN A 333 1.95 10.03 18.85
CA ASN A 333 0.56 10.43 18.93
C ASN A 333 -0.40 9.43 18.27
N ILE A 334 -0.02 8.83 17.14
CA ILE A 334 -0.88 7.86 16.43
C ILE A 334 -1.27 6.68 17.31
N ALA A 335 -0.37 6.20 18.16
CA ALA A 335 -0.67 5.12 19.10
C ALA A 335 -1.72 5.52 20.16
N LYS A 336 -1.99 6.80 20.31
CA LYS A 336 -2.88 7.40 21.34
C LYS A 336 -4.00 8.25 20.72
N SER A 337 -4.16 8.23 19.42
CA SER A 337 -5.12 9.05 18.69
C SER A 337 -5.80 8.25 17.59
N SER A 338 -6.71 8.87 16.88
CA SER A 338 -7.32 8.33 15.67
C SER A 338 -6.45 8.67 14.46
N GLY A 339 -6.00 7.67 13.72
CA GLY A 339 -5.28 7.90 12.46
C GLY A 339 -6.11 8.70 11.45
N GLY A 340 -7.40 8.40 11.36
CA GLY A 340 -8.33 9.15 10.51
C GLY A 340 -8.48 10.61 10.93
N TYR A 341 -8.58 10.88 12.25
CA TYR A 341 -8.66 12.25 12.77
C TYR A 341 -7.39 13.06 12.47
N VAL A 342 -6.21 12.48 12.64
CA VAL A 342 -4.93 13.13 12.33
C VAL A 342 -4.87 13.50 10.84
N ILE A 343 -5.17 12.55 9.95
CA ILE A 343 -5.21 12.77 8.50
C ILE A 343 -6.24 13.86 8.15
N ALA A 344 -7.45 13.75 8.68
CA ALA A 344 -8.53 14.72 8.43
C ALA A 344 -8.12 16.13 8.85
N SER A 345 -7.47 16.28 10.01
CA SER A 345 -7.06 17.58 10.55
C SER A 345 -5.97 18.25 9.70
N THR A 346 -4.92 17.52 9.33
CA THR A 346 -3.86 18.08 8.48
C THR A 346 -4.37 18.40 7.06
N MET A 347 -5.22 17.56 6.48
CA MET A 347 -5.83 17.85 5.18
C MET A 347 -6.82 19.03 5.23
N ALA A 348 -7.60 19.17 6.31
CA ALA A 348 -8.51 20.31 6.48
C ALA A 348 -7.76 21.63 6.62
N ASN A 349 -6.57 21.64 7.26
CA ASN A 349 -5.69 22.80 7.28
C ASN A 349 -5.34 23.29 5.88
N VAL A 350 -5.13 22.34 4.95
CA VAL A 350 -4.76 22.62 3.56
C VAL A 350 -5.96 23.03 2.71
N TYR A 351 -7.08 22.28 2.83
CA TYR A 351 -8.25 22.47 1.95
C TYR A 351 -9.12 23.65 2.35
N MET A 352 -9.22 23.92 3.65
CA MET A 352 -10.09 24.99 4.15
C MET A 352 -9.28 26.15 4.74
N ARG A 353 -8.67 25.95 5.89
CA ARG A 353 -7.82 26.94 6.56
C ARG A 353 -6.98 26.34 7.67
N PRO A 354 -5.78 26.88 7.95
CA PRO A 354 -4.96 26.44 9.08
C PRO A 354 -5.71 26.55 10.41
N GLY A 355 -5.56 25.52 11.25
CA GLY A 355 -6.10 25.46 12.60
C GLY A 355 -7.61 25.23 12.68
N ILE A 356 -8.27 24.76 11.61
CA ILE A 356 -9.68 24.40 11.64
C ILE A 356 -9.90 23.15 12.51
N ASP A 357 -10.88 23.18 13.38
CA ASP A 357 -11.29 22.00 14.13
C ASP A 357 -12.31 21.16 13.35
N VAL A 358 -11.86 20.01 12.83
CA VAL A 358 -12.69 19.12 12.02
C VAL A 358 -13.86 18.51 12.80
N LEU A 359 -13.80 18.48 14.13
CA LEU A 359 -14.86 17.93 14.97
C LEU A 359 -16.05 18.88 15.13
N THR A 360 -15.81 20.18 15.11
CA THR A 360 -16.83 21.19 15.49
C THR A 360 -17.10 22.25 14.41
N GLU A 361 -16.16 22.47 13.48
CA GLU A 361 -16.27 23.57 12.51
C GLU A 361 -16.61 23.09 11.10
N ILE A 362 -16.62 21.78 10.81
CA ILE A 362 -16.99 21.21 9.52
C ILE A 362 -18.34 20.52 9.64
N ASP A 363 -19.31 20.96 8.85
CA ASP A 363 -20.62 20.33 8.71
C ASP A 363 -20.77 19.88 7.24
N LEU A 364 -20.73 18.57 7.00
CA LEU A 364 -20.81 17.98 5.66
C LEU A 364 -22.22 18.08 5.06
N THR A 365 -23.25 18.38 5.87
CA THR A 365 -24.61 18.65 5.38
C THR A 365 -24.78 20.11 4.93
N ASN A 366 -23.77 20.96 5.17
CA ASN A 366 -23.75 22.34 4.72
C ASN A 366 -23.05 22.42 3.35
N GLN A 367 -23.78 22.90 2.33
CA GLN A 367 -23.26 23.01 0.95
C GLN A 367 -22.03 23.93 0.87
N ASP A 368 -22.01 25.05 1.60
CA ASP A 368 -20.88 25.99 1.57
C ASP A 368 -19.59 25.34 2.11
N HIS A 369 -19.69 24.47 3.14
CA HIS A 369 -18.54 23.73 3.67
C HIS A 369 -18.03 22.68 2.69
N LEU A 370 -18.93 21.95 2.02
CA LEU A 370 -18.57 20.97 1.02
C LEU A 370 -17.93 21.63 -0.21
N ASP A 371 -18.50 22.74 -0.68
CA ASP A 371 -17.97 23.52 -1.80
C ASP A 371 -16.58 24.10 -1.47
N ALA A 372 -16.39 24.60 -0.24
CA ALA A 372 -15.08 25.09 0.22
C ALA A 372 -14.04 23.95 0.26
N TRP A 373 -14.44 22.76 0.71
CA TRP A 373 -13.57 21.58 0.70
C TRP A 373 -13.14 21.19 -0.71
N VAL A 374 -14.10 21.10 -1.65
CA VAL A 374 -13.85 20.75 -3.05
C VAL A 374 -12.97 21.80 -3.71
N ALA A 375 -13.25 23.10 -3.51
CA ALA A 375 -12.44 24.18 -4.06
C ALA A 375 -11.00 24.17 -3.52
N GLY A 376 -10.82 23.86 -2.23
CA GLY A 376 -9.48 23.71 -1.62
C GLY A 376 -8.72 22.53 -2.23
N GLN A 377 -9.38 21.42 -2.41
CA GLN A 377 -8.81 20.23 -3.04
C GLN A 377 -8.41 20.48 -4.51
N GLU A 378 -9.28 21.16 -5.29
CA GLU A 378 -8.98 21.54 -6.68
C GLU A 378 -7.79 22.49 -6.78
N LYS A 379 -7.68 23.44 -5.84
CA LYS A 379 -6.58 24.40 -5.80
C LYS A 379 -5.22 23.71 -5.62
N VAL A 380 -5.14 22.72 -4.75
CA VAL A 380 -3.88 22.01 -4.49
C VAL A 380 -3.67 20.81 -5.43
N GLN A 381 -4.67 20.45 -6.20
CA GLN A 381 -4.67 19.32 -7.15
C GLN A 381 -4.22 18.00 -6.52
N PHE A 382 -4.51 17.83 -5.24
CA PHE A 382 -4.18 16.62 -4.49
C PHE A 382 -5.45 15.75 -4.33
N GLY A 383 -5.35 14.48 -4.74
CA GLY A 383 -6.47 13.55 -4.67
C GLY A 383 -7.63 13.90 -5.61
N LEU A 384 -7.39 14.63 -6.69
CA LEU A 384 -8.36 14.82 -7.76
C LEU A 384 -8.85 13.46 -8.27
N PRO A 385 -10.11 13.35 -8.67
CA PRO A 385 -10.55 12.12 -9.31
C PRO A 385 -9.67 11.85 -10.52
N PHE A 386 -9.03 10.70 -10.49
CA PHE A 386 -8.19 10.23 -11.59
C PHE A 386 -9.00 10.17 -12.88
N SER A 387 -8.34 10.45 -14.00
CA SER A 387 -9.00 10.54 -15.31
C SER A 387 -9.46 9.17 -15.82
N GLY A 388 -8.73 8.11 -15.46
CA GLY A 388 -8.86 6.77 -16.03
C GLY A 388 -8.47 6.70 -17.50
N ASP A 389 -7.84 7.74 -18.06
CA ASP A 389 -7.37 7.72 -19.44
C ASP A 389 -5.98 7.07 -19.52
N LEU A 390 -5.96 5.76 -19.73
CA LEU A 390 -4.75 4.96 -19.84
C LEU A 390 -4.40 4.58 -21.29
N ARG A 391 -4.97 5.26 -22.29
CA ARG A 391 -4.70 4.94 -23.70
C ARG A 391 -3.22 5.02 -24.05
N LYS A 392 -2.51 6.05 -23.59
CA LYS A 392 -1.06 6.18 -23.82
C LYS A 392 -0.25 5.09 -23.13
N TYR A 393 -0.65 4.69 -21.92
CA TYR A 393 0.00 3.61 -21.18
C TYR A 393 -0.19 2.27 -21.90
N GLN A 394 -1.40 2.01 -22.39
CA GLN A 394 -1.70 0.85 -23.23
C GLN A 394 -0.91 0.87 -24.55
N ASP A 395 -0.87 2.02 -25.25
CA ASP A 395 -0.13 2.17 -26.52
C ASP A 395 1.38 1.94 -26.36
N ASN A 396 1.94 2.26 -25.19
CA ASN A 396 3.33 1.98 -24.83
C ASN A 396 3.58 0.50 -24.45
N GLY A 397 2.54 -0.34 -24.44
CA GLY A 397 2.63 -1.76 -24.07
C GLY A 397 2.59 -2.03 -22.57
N GLY A 398 2.30 -1.01 -21.75
CA GLY A 398 2.25 -1.11 -20.29
C GLY A 398 1.22 -2.13 -19.80
N LYS A 399 1.52 -2.80 -18.68
CA LYS A 399 0.65 -3.77 -18.02
C LYS A 399 0.30 -3.31 -16.62
N LEU A 400 -0.97 -3.47 -16.23
CA LEU A 400 -1.50 -2.98 -14.97
C LEU A 400 -2.24 -4.09 -14.21
N ILE A 401 -1.87 -4.29 -12.95
CA ILE A 401 -2.67 -5.05 -11.98
C ILE A 401 -3.16 -4.06 -10.93
N LEU A 402 -4.49 -3.91 -10.85
CA LEU A 402 -5.16 -3.16 -9.79
C LEU A 402 -5.63 -4.15 -8.71
N TRP A 403 -5.56 -3.74 -7.46
CA TRP A 403 -6.10 -4.54 -6.37
C TRP A 403 -6.63 -3.68 -5.22
N ASN A 404 -7.62 -4.21 -4.51
CA ASN A 404 -8.13 -3.60 -3.28
C ASN A 404 -8.58 -4.67 -2.30
N GLY A 405 -8.35 -4.41 -1.01
CA GLY A 405 -8.96 -5.21 0.06
C GLY A 405 -10.46 -4.91 0.15
N VAL A 406 -11.28 -5.95 0.16
CA VAL A 406 -12.74 -5.80 0.30
C VAL A 406 -13.10 -5.20 1.65
N SER A 407 -12.32 -5.51 2.68
CA SER A 407 -12.50 -5.00 4.05
C SER A 407 -11.70 -3.72 4.35
N ASP A 408 -11.28 -2.97 3.33
CA ASP A 408 -10.49 -1.75 3.50
C ASP A 408 -11.37 -0.56 3.91
N PRO A 409 -11.28 -0.04 5.15
CA PRO A 409 -12.08 1.10 5.59
C PRO A 409 -11.54 2.45 5.10
N CYS A 410 -10.28 2.51 4.67
CA CYS A 410 -9.66 3.72 4.15
C CYS A 410 -10.03 3.94 2.68
N CYS A 411 -9.51 3.06 1.83
CA CYS A 411 -9.61 3.18 0.39
C CYS A 411 -10.56 2.10 -0.12
N LEU A 412 -11.84 2.46 -0.25
CA LEU A 412 -12.90 1.49 -0.50
C LEU A 412 -12.72 0.73 -1.82
N ASP A 413 -12.94 -0.56 -1.78
CA ASP A 413 -13.01 -1.45 -2.94
C ASP A 413 -14.01 -0.94 -4.01
N THR A 414 -15.13 -0.37 -3.59
CA THR A 414 -16.11 0.25 -4.48
C THR A 414 -15.53 1.42 -5.29
N LYS A 415 -14.59 2.20 -4.71
CA LYS A 415 -13.94 3.32 -5.41
C LYS A 415 -12.90 2.82 -6.42
N MET A 416 -12.18 1.75 -6.12
CA MET A 416 -11.31 1.10 -7.10
C MET A 416 -12.13 0.52 -8.25
N ASN A 417 -13.29 -0.07 -7.97
CA ASN A 417 -14.21 -0.58 -8.98
C ASN A 417 -14.70 0.56 -9.90
N GLU A 418 -15.09 1.71 -9.33
CA GLU A 418 -15.46 2.91 -10.10
C GLU A 418 -14.30 3.36 -11.02
N TYR A 419 -13.06 3.39 -10.50
CA TYR A 419 -11.89 3.74 -11.31
C TYR A 419 -11.66 2.75 -12.46
N TYR A 420 -11.74 1.44 -12.19
CA TYR A 420 -11.61 0.41 -13.23
C TYR A 420 -12.66 0.56 -14.34
N HIS A 421 -13.91 0.83 -13.98
CA HIS A 421 -14.95 1.10 -14.97
C HIS A 421 -14.70 2.37 -15.77
N LYS A 422 -14.19 3.41 -15.14
CA LYS A 422 -13.82 4.66 -15.84
C LYS A 422 -12.67 4.43 -16.83
N VAL A 423 -11.69 3.59 -16.49
CA VAL A 423 -10.67 3.12 -17.44
C VAL A 423 -11.34 2.39 -18.60
N ALA A 424 -12.26 1.46 -18.31
CA ALA A 424 -12.93 0.68 -19.34
C ALA A 424 -13.80 1.54 -20.29
N GLU A 425 -14.42 2.60 -19.78
CA GLU A 425 -15.13 3.60 -20.59
C GLU A 425 -14.17 4.34 -21.55
N ASN A 426 -13.03 4.81 -21.06
CA ASN A 426 -12.02 5.49 -21.88
C ASN A 426 -11.38 4.59 -22.94
N ILE A 427 -11.14 3.32 -22.63
CA ILE A 427 -10.60 2.29 -23.53
C ILE A 427 -11.67 1.78 -24.51
N GLY A 428 -12.94 1.83 -24.10
CA GLY A 428 -14.12 1.48 -24.89
C GLY A 428 -14.82 0.17 -24.50
N SER A 429 -14.24 -0.68 -23.66
CA SER A 429 -14.90 -1.84 -23.03
C SER A 429 -14.05 -2.51 -21.96
N VAL A 430 -14.69 -3.24 -21.03
CA VAL A 430 -14.01 -4.10 -20.06
C VAL A 430 -13.11 -5.13 -20.77
N ALA A 431 -13.58 -5.78 -21.82
CA ALA A 431 -12.81 -6.79 -22.54
C ALA A 431 -11.50 -6.24 -23.14
N LYS A 432 -11.52 -5.01 -23.69
CA LYS A 432 -10.30 -4.36 -24.18
C LYS A 432 -9.38 -3.92 -23.06
N THR A 433 -9.95 -3.50 -21.93
CA THR A 433 -9.19 -3.13 -20.73
C THR A 433 -8.46 -4.35 -20.19
N ASP A 434 -9.11 -5.51 -20.17
CA ASP A 434 -8.53 -6.78 -19.70
C ASP A 434 -7.28 -7.22 -20.48
N GLU A 435 -7.07 -6.75 -21.71
CA GLU A 435 -5.87 -7.06 -22.50
C GLU A 435 -4.57 -6.48 -21.90
N PHE A 436 -4.68 -5.42 -21.07
CA PHE A 436 -3.53 -4.77 -20.45
C PHE A 436 -3.69 -4.42 -18.97
N ALA A 437 -4.92 -4.46 -18.41
CA ALA A 437 -5.21 -4.12 -17.03
C ALA A 437 -6.15 -5.16 -16.40
N LYS A 438 -5.76 -5.72 -15.24
CA LYS A 438 -6.57 -6.65 -14.44
C LYS A 438 -6.89 -6.05 -13.09
N TYR A 439 -8.11 -6.25 -12.61
CA TYR A 439 -8.50 -5.83 -11.27
C TYR A 439 -8.83 -7.03 -10.39
N TYR A 440 -8.26 -7.06 -9.18
CA TYR A 440 -8.49 -8.13 -8.20
C TYR A 440 -9.06 -7.55 -6.91
N ARG A 441 -10.19 -8.10 -6.48
CA ARG A 441 -10.82 -7.82 -5.19
C ARG A 441 -10.32 -8.87 -4.19
N ILE A 442 -9.73 -8.43 -3.07
CA ILE A 442 -9.08 -9.33 -2.12
C ILE A 442 -9.97 -9.47 -0.89
N PRO A 443 -10.64 -10.64 -0.71
CA PRO A 443 -11.57 -10.83 0.40
C PRO A 443 -10.85 -10.77 1.75
N GLY A 444 -11.51 -10.22 2.76
CA GLY A 444 -11.00 -10.16 4.12
C GLY A 444 -9.72 -9.34 4.32
N MET A 445 -9.16 -8.75 3.27
CA MET A 445 -7.98 -7.89 3.39
C MET A 445 -8.41 -6.47 3.77
N ALA A 446 -7.74 -5.93 4.80
CA ALA A 446 -7.86 -4.54 5.22
C ALA A 446 -6.99 -3.60 4.39
N HIS A 447 -6.75 -2.38 4.88
CA HIS A 447 -5.95 -1.37 4.18
C HIS A 447 -4.49 -1.82 3.97
N CYS A 448 -4.10 -2.06 2.74
CA CYS A 448 -2.77 -2.54 2.31
C CYS A 448 -2.36 -3.91 2.87
N GLY A 449 -3.19 -4.56 3.65
CA GLY A 449 -2.93 -5.85 4.31
C GLY A 449 -3.63 -5.98 5.65
N GLY A 450 -3.41 -7.08 6.34
CA GLY A 450 -4.11 -7.40 7.60
C GLY A 450 -5.54 -7.90 7.38
N GLY A 451 -6.32 -7.98 8.48
CA GLY A 451 -7.63 -8.63 8.47
C GLY A 451 -7.53 -10.14 8.36
N THR A 452 -8.60 -10.76 7.89
CA THR A 452 -8.71 -12.23 7.71
C THR A 452 -8.33 -12.71 6.31
N GLY A 453 -7.94 -11.80 5.41
CA GLY A 453 -7.54 -12.09 4.02
C GLY A 453 -6.12 -12.66 3.86
N PRO A 454 -5.69 -12.88 2.62
CA PRO A 454 -4.35 -13.35 2.31
C PRO A 454 -3.29 -12.28 2.64
N GLN A 455 -2.07 -12.73 2.98
CA GLN A 455 -0.99 -11.84 3.40
C GLN A 455 0.02 -11.54 2.31
N ASP A 456 0.12 -12.41 1.33
CA ASP A 456 1.09 -12.37 0.24
C ASP A 456 0.48 -11.98 -1.12
N ALA A 457 -0.78 -11.52 -1.14
CA ALA A 457 -1.43 -11.17 -2.39
C ALA A 457 -0.64 -10.16 -3.25
N PRO A 458 -0.09 -9.06 -2.72
CA PRO A 458 0.73 -8.15 -3.51
C PRO A 458 2.00 -8.81 -4.07
N ASP A 459 2.65 -9.74 -3.33
CA ASP A 459 3.81 -10.50 -3.79
C ASP A 459 3.43 -11.41 -4.97
N GLN A 460 2.32 -12.14 -4.86
CA GLN A 460 1.83 -13.00 -5.94
C GLN A 460 1.44 -12.19 -7.18
N MET A 461 0.90 -10.99 -7.01
CA MET A 461 0.58 -10.07 -8.11
C MET A 461 1.82 -9.53 -8.81
N ILE A 462 2.90 -9.24 -8.07
CA ILE A 462 4.18 -8.84 -8.69
C ILE A 462 4.76 -10.01 -9.49
N ARG A 463 4.69 -11.26 -9.01
CA ARG A 463 5.11 -12.45 -9.77
C ARG A 463 4.30 -12.59 -11.06
N ALA A 464 2.99 -12.47 -10.97
CA ALA A 464 2.11 -12.51 -12.12
C ALA A 464 2.39 -11.35 -13.12
N MET A 465 2.71 -10.15 -12.61
CA MET A 465 3.09 -9.00 -13.43
C MET A 465 4.41 -9.25 -14.19
N ILE A 466 5.41 -9.83 -13.54
CA ILE A 466 6.69 -10.20 -14.18
C ILE A 466 6.43 -11.19 -15.33
N ASP A 467 5.63 -12.24 -15.08
CA ASP A 467 5.30 -13.22 -16.10
C ASP A 467 4.51 -12.59 -17.26
N TRP A 468 3.64 -11.64 -16.97
CA TRP A 468 2.88 -10.94 -18.01
C TRP A 468 3.75 -10.06 -18.90
N VAL A 469 4.61 -9.24 -18.29
CA VAL A 469 5.49 -8.31 -19.00
C VAL A 469 6.59 -9.05 -19.78
N GLU A 470 7.24 -10.03 -19.14
CA GLU A 470 8.44 -10.67 -19.71
C GLU A 470 8.14 -11.87 -20.58
N ASN A 471 7.08 -12.62 -20.29
CA ASN A 471 6.75 -13.88 -20.95
C ASN A 471 5.41 -13.83 -21.70
N GLY A 472 4.66 -12.72 -21.61
CA GLY A 472 3.35 -12.57 -22.22
C GLY A 472 2.27 -13.46 -21.59
N VAL A 473 2.49 -13.99 -20.38
CA VAL A 473 1.53 -14.83 -19.67
C VAL A 473 0.53 -13.95 -18.93
N GLU A 474 -0.63 -13.79 -19.53
CA GLU A 474 -1.71 -12.98 -18.95
C GLU A 474 -2.18 -13.58 -17.60
N PRO A 475 -2.27 -12.76 -16.53
CA PRO A 475 -2.70 -13.26 -15.23
C PRO A 475 -4.18 -13.65 -15.25
N ALA A 476 -4.45 -14.90 -14.85
CA ALA A 476 -5.78 -15.45 -14.64
C ALA A 476 -6.12 -15.43 -13.13
N ALA A 477 -6.59 -16.55 -12.57
CA ALA A 477 -6.71 -16.70 -11.13
C ALA A 477 -5.32 -16.68 -10.47
N ILE A 478 -5.17 -15.86 -9.42
CA ILE A 478 -3.94 -15.80 -8.62
C ILE A 478 -4.22 -16.50 -7.29
N VAL A 479 -3.35 -17.42 -6.89
CA VAL A 479 -3.42 -18.03 -5.56
C VAL A 479 -2.58 -17.23 -4.59
N ALA A 480 -3.23 -16.78 -3.52
CA ALA A 480 -2.59 -16.05 -2.43
C ALA A 480 -2.87 -16.76 -1.08
N HIS A 481 -2.09 -16.48 -0.05
CA HIS A 481 -2.05 -17.32 1.14
C HIS A 481 -2.16 -16.50 2.43
N ARG A 482 -2.85 -17.07 3.42
CA ARG A 482 -2.82 -16.66 4.82
C ARG A 482 -2.12 -17.73 5.65
N GLY A 483 -1.25 -17.30 6.58
CA GLY A 483 -0.47 -18.24 7.38
C GLY A 483 0.72 -18.86 6.62
N ALA A 484 1.06 -18.31 5.45
CA ALA A 484 2.26 -18.69 4.72
C ALA A 484 3.51 -18.46 5.57
N ASP A 485 4.51 -19.33 5.40
CA ASP A 485 5.84 -19.10 5.94
C ASP A 485 6.45 -17.87 5.24
N ARG A 486 6.49 -16.76 5.95
CA ARG A 486 6.96 -15.46 5.42
C ARG A 486 8.40 -15.53 4.89
N ALA A 487 9.22 -16.46 5.39
CA ALA A 487 10.57 -16.68 4.87
C ALA A 487 10.59 -17.21 3.43
N LYS A 488 9.45 -17.68 2.92
CA LYS A 488 9.31 -18.16 1.53
C LYS A 488 8.80 -17.10 0.57
N LEU A 489 8.39 -15.94 1.07
CA LEU A 489 7.97 -14.84 0.22
C LEU A 489 9.18 -14.26 -0.52
N MET A 490 9.01 -13.93 -1.81
CA MET A 490 10.11 -13.44 -2.67
C MET A 490 10.78 -12.19 -2.10
N PHE A 491 10.02 -11.33 -1.42
CA PHE A 491 10.46 -10.03 -0.94
C PHE A 491 10.39 -9.89 0.58
N ALA A 492 10.32 -11.00 1.32
CA ALA A 492 10.36 -10.95 2.77
C ALA A 492 11.74 -10.54 3.26
N ASP A 493 11.80 -9.73 4.31
CA ASP A 493 13.04 -9.47 5.03
C ASP A 493 13.52 -10.78 5.69
N PRO A 494 14.70 -11.28 5.34
CA PRO A 494 15.18 -12.57 5.85
C PRO A 494 15.45 -12.56 7.36
N ALA A 495 15.69 -11.40 7.98
CA ALA A 495 15.99 -11.28 9.39
C ALA A 495 14.71 -11.23 10.26
N THR A 496 13.66 -10.61 9.77
CA THR A 496 12.42 -10.35 10.53
C THR A 496 11.21 -11.09 10.00
N GLY A 497 11.25 -11.61 8.76
CA GLY A 497 10.11 -12.15 8.04
C GLY A 497 9.03 -11.11 7.73
N GLN A 498 9.34 -9.82 7.88
CA GLN A 498 8.39 -8.74 7.60
C GLN A 498 8.29 -8.49 6.09
N VAL A 499 7.07 -8.37 5.61
CA VAL A 499 6.75 -8.15 4.19
C VAL A 499 6.62 -6.66 3.88
N SER A 500 6.42 -5.80 4.87
CA SER A 500 6.40 -4.35 4.67
C SER A 500 6.77 -3.60 5.95
N GLY A 501 7.29 -2.38 5.80
CA GLY A 501 7.52 -1.44 6.91
C GLY A 501 6.26 -0.82 7.49
N VAL A 502 5.09 -1.06 6.91
CA VAL A 502 3.79 -0.76 7.52
C VAL A 502 3.52 -1.83 8.57
N LEU A 503 3.12 -1.43 9.76
CA LEU A 503 2.64 -2.35 10.80
C LEU A 503 1.36 -3.03 10.31
N ILE A 504 1.52 -4.06 9.46
CA ILE A 504 0.42 -4.94 9.11
C ILE A 504 0.22 -5.86 10.31
N PRO A 505 -0.95 -5.84 10.93
CA PRO A 505 -1.26 -6.74 12.03
C PRO A 505 -0.97 -8.19 11.64
N PRO A 506 -0.59 -9.07 12.57
CA PRO A 506 -0.49 -10.49 12.29
C PRO A 506 -1.80 -11.00 11.67
N PRO A 507 -1.72 -11.98 10.75
CA PRO A 507 -2.91 -12.55 10.14
C PRO A 507 -3.83 -13.12 11.19
N GLN A 508 -5.11 -12.88 11.01
CA GLN A 508 -6.13 -13.49 11.83
C GLN A 508 -6.76 -14.66 11.07
N GLY A 509 -7.02 -15.76 11.78
CA GLY A 509 -7.67 -16.93 11.23
C GLY A 509 -6.72 -18.11 10.93
N VAL A 510 -7.31 -19.21 10.46
CA VAL A 510 -6.60 -20.44 10.10
C VAL A 510 -5.84 -20.26 8.78
N PRO A 511 -4.80 -21.10 8.50
CA PRO A 511 -4.17 -21.13 7.19
C PRO A 511 -5.19 -21.33 6.07
N HIS A 512 -5.09 -20.55 4.98
CA HIS A 512 -6.03 -20.54 3.88
C HIS A 512 -5.33 -20.15 2.58
N ASP A 513 -5.61 -20.90 1.51
CA ASP A 513 -5.20 -20.58 0.15
C ASP A 513 -6.38 -19.96 -0.60
N PHE A 514 -6.23 -18.70 -1.00
CA PHE A 514 -7.28 -17.90 -1.64
C PHE A 514 -7.15 -17.96 -3.15
N THR A 515 -8.25 -18.21 -3.85
CA THR A 515 -8.33 -18.02 -5.30
C THR A 515 -8.81 -16.61 -5.59
N LEU A 516 -7.89 -15.72 -5.98
CA LEU A 516 -8.20 -14.37 -6.39
C LEU A 516 -8.55 -14.35 -7.87
N CYS A 517 -9.74 -13.87 -8.19
CA CYS A 517 -10.27 -13.85 -9.56
C CYS A 517 -10.18 -12.46 -10.17
N PRO A 518 -9.80 -12.36 -11.48
CA PRO A 518 -9.86 -11.08 -12.17
C PRO A 518 -11.32 -10.63 -12.31
N TYR A 519 -11.60 -9.40 -11.91
CA TYR A 519 -12.93 -8.79 -12.05
C TYR A 519 -13.41 -8.81 -13.52
N PRO A 520 -14.68 -9.09 -13.84
CA PRO A 520 -15.83 -9.20 -12.91
C PRO A 520 -16.06 -10.62 -12.36
N GLN A 521 -15.16 -11.57 -12.57
CA GLN A 521 -15.31 -12.92 -12.02
C GLN A 521 -15.19 -12.89 -10.50
N VAL A 522 -15.90 -13.81 -9.86
CA VAL A 522 -15.86 -14.02 -8.41
C VAL A 522 -15.42 -15.45 -8.10
N PRO A 523 -14.69 -15.65 -7.00
CA PRO A 523 -14.35 -16.99 -6.55
C PRO A 523 -15.62 -17.73 -6.12
N THR A 524 -15.75 -18.96 -6.58
CA THR A 524 -16.91 -19.81 -6.32
C THR A 524 -16.44 -21.16 -5.80
N PHE A 525 -16.87 -21.52 -4.59
CA PHE A 525 -16.55 -22.79 -3.95
C PHE A 525 -17.29 -23.96 -4.60
N ASP A 526 -16.60 -25.09 -4.74
CA ASP A 526 -17.24 -26.34 -5.16
C ASP A 526 -18.02 -26.95 -4.00
N LYS A 527 -19.34 -26.76 -4.00
CA LYS A 527 -20.24 -27.24 -2.95
C LYS A 527 -20.24 -28.76 -2.80
N SER A 528 -19.75 -29.53 -3.79
CA SER A 528 -19.60 -30.99 -3.65
C SER A 528 -18.52 -31.36 -2.62
N MET A 529 -17.62 -30.45 -2.32
CA MET A 529 -16.52 -30.57 -1.35
C MET A 529 -16.91 -30.09 0.06
N ALA A 530 -18.11 -29.56 0.28
CA ALA A 530 -18.51 -28.92 1.55
C ALA A 530 -18.38 -29.84 2.79
N ASN A 531 -18.46 -31.15 2.61
CA ASN A 531 -18.30 -32.12 3.71
C ASN A 531 -16.86 -32.63 3.91
N ALA A 532 -15.91 -32.19 3.08
CA ALA A 532 -14.51 -32.57 3.22
C ALA A 532 -13.80 -31.57 4.19
N GLU A 533 -13.18 -32.12 5.22
CA GLU A 533 -12.48 -31.30 6.24
C GLU A 533 -11.44 -30.38 5.59
N GLY A 534 -11.50 -29.09 5.92
CA GLY A 534 -10.58 -28.07 5.42
C GLY A 534 -10.71 -27.73 3.93
N ALA A 535 -11.69 -28.30 3.21
CA ALA A 535 -11.83 -28.08 1.77
C ALA A 535 -12.03 -26.61 1.38
N VAL A 536 -12.73 -25.84 2.21
CA VAL A 536 -12.94 -24.39 2.00
C VAL A 536 -11.66 -23.56 2.03
N HIS A 537 -10.60 -24.08 2.68
CA HIS A 537 -9.30 -23.40 2.82
C HIS A 537 -8.28 -23.79 1.74
N ASP A 538 -8.65 -24.57 0.75
CA ASP A 538 -7.75 -25.04 -0.32
C ASP A 538 -8.20 -24.46 -1.66
N ALA A 539 -7.37 -23.61 -2.26
CA ALA A 539 -7.66 -22.91 -3.52
C ALA A 539 -8.08 -23.82 -4.68
N LYS A 540 -7.66 -25.11 -4.68
CA LYS A 540 -8.04 -26.07 -5.74
C LYS A 540 -9.55 -26.36 -5.79
N ASN A 541 -10.28 -26.11 -4.70
CA ASN A 541 -11.72 -26.32 -4.60
C ASN A 541 -12.53 -25.05 -4.98
N TRP A 542 -11.84 -24.01 -5.43
CA TRP A 542 -12.45 -22.77 -5.86
C TRP A 542 -12.21 -22.52 -7.35
N SER A 543 -13.13 -21.87 -8.01
CA SER A 543 -13.00 -21.51 -9.42
C SER A 543 -13.55 -20.12 -9.67
N CYS A 544 -12.96 -19.40 -10.64
CA CYS A 544 -13.42 -18.08 -11.05
C CYS A 544 -14.63 -18.21 -11.98
N ARG A 545 -15.75 -17.57 -11.62
CA ARG A 545 -16.98 -17.57 -12.41
C ARG A 545 -17.57 -16.17 -12.50
N LEU A 546 -18.27 -15.87 -13.58
CA LEU A 546 -19.10 -14.67 -13.67
C LEU A 546 -20.24 -14.77 -12.64
N PRO A 547 -20.62 -13.64 -11.99
CA PRO A 547 -21.70 -13.56 -11.02
C PRO A 547 -23.04 -14.00 -11.56
#